data_cede6da0016f6b3d2d90bd8082b979c6
#
_entry.id   cede6da0016f6b3d2d90bd8082b979c6
#
_cell.length_a   1.000
_cell.length_b   1.000
_cell.length_c   1.000
_cell.angle_alpha   90.00
_cell.angle_beta   90.00
_cell.angle_gamma   90.00
#
_symmetry.space_group_name_H-M   'P 1'
#
loop_
_entity.id
_entity.type
_entity.pdbx_description
1 polymer ?
#
loop_
_entity_poly.entity_id
_entity_poly.type
_entity_poly.pdbx_seq_one_letter_code
_entity_poly.pdbx_strand_id
1 'polypeptide(L)'
;MIARRDVLLGLAGLAASAAPVQARDFWGERLAETPGEFLFGYGTLINEPSRTSTSGRRVAAVPARISAAFGYVRGWVARSGTRSGGAGFTALGLRRRAEREAPSSINGVVFPVMSTDEMAAFDRREGAYDRVELDPAVIEAIGWQGLPRTGRVWVYVPKGVAGARASDLRLPDADFPLLQSYIDVVLQGAIAEGSDFARELVETSFDWSSFWLDDRPIARRPWAMTPQAGAIDRLLSTVEPAASQFRNRLYPELYAARNLLDQGAQQPAPRLAP
;
A
#
# COMPACT_ATOMS: atom_id res chain seq x y z
N MET A 1 -82.60 -9.98 39.97
CA MET A 1 -81.36 -10.67 40.36
C MET A 1 -80.45 -10.70 39.14
N ILE A 2 -79.49 -9.79 39.05
CA ILE A 2 -78.53 -9.72 37.92
C ILE A 2 -77.15 -9.79 38.54
N ALA A 3 -76.46 -10.87 38.21
CA ALA A 3 -75.10 -11.14 38.70
C ALA A 3 -74.11 -10.27 37.91
N ARG A 4 -73.28 -9.51 38.58
CA ARG A 4 -72.09 -8.83 38.02
C ARG A 4 -70.95 -9.83 37.80
N ARG A 5 -70.43 -9.87 36.58
CA ARG A 5 -69.18 -10.56 36.23
C ARG A 5 -68.08 -9.55 36.30
N ASP A 6 -67.10 -9.80 37.18
CA ASP A 6 -65.82 -9.07 37.23
C ASP A 6 -64.94 -9.57 36.12
N VAL A 7 -64.48 -8.65 35.25
CA VAL A 7 -63.52 -8.91 34.21
C VAL A 7 -62.15 -8.45 34.74
N LEU A 8 -61.28 -9.41 35.09
CA LEU A 8 -59.93 -9.19 35.37
C LEU A 8 -59.15 -8.94 34.04
N LEU A 9 -58.74 -7.72 33.81
CA LEU A 9 -57.80 -7.35 32.76
C LEU A 9 -56.37 -7.68 33.23
N GLY A 10 -55.83 -8.77 32.68
CA GLY A 10 -54.42 -9.09 32.83
C GLY A 10 -53.57 -8.18 31.93
N LEU A 11 -52.74 -7.31 32.53
CA LEU A 11 -51.69 -6.59 31.86
C LEU A 11 -50.55 -7.59 31.49
N ALA A 12 -50.52 -8.03 30.23
CA ALA A 12 -49.37 -8.70 29.66
C ALA A 12 -48.28 -7.66 29.39
N GLY A 13 -47.23 -7.64 30.22
CA GLY A 13 -46.06 -6.83 29.98
C GLY A 13 -45.35 -7.32 28.73
N LEU A 14 -45.35 -6.51 27.69
CA LEU A 14 -44.46 -6.67 26.52
C LEU A 14 -43.05 -6.36 26.96
N ALA A 15 -42.28 -7.42 27.26
CA ALA A 15 -40.82 -7.34 27.30
C ALA A 15 -40.33 -7.06 25.88
N ALA A 16 -40.01 -5.80 25.60
CA ALA A 16 -39.31 -5.44 24.38
C ALA A 16 -37.92 -6.10 24.42
N SER A 17 -37.77 -7.23 23.71
CA SER A 17 -36.47 -7.78 23.37
C SER A 17 -35.71 -6.71 22.60
N ALA A 18 -34.68 -6.12 23.23
CA ALA A 18 -33.72 -5.31 22.51
C ALA A 18 -33.08 -6.23 21.45
N ALA A 19 -33.43 -6.00 20.18
CA ALA A 19 -32.76 -6.65 19.07
C ALA A 19 -31.26 -6.36 19.21
N PRO A 20 -30.38 -7.36 19.00
CA PRO A 20 -28.95 -7.11 19.03
C PRO A 20 -28.66 -5.98 18.06
N VAL A 21 -27.95 -4.95 18.54
CA VAL A 21 -27.46 -3.85 17.72
C VAL A 21 -26.65 -4.51 16.62
N GLN A 22 -27.23 -4.58 15.43
CA GLN A 22 -26.53 -5.12 14.25
C GLN A 22 -25.26 -4.29 14.12
N ALA A 23 -24.10 -4.95 14.23
CA ALA A 23 -22.82 -4.34 13.97
C ALA A 23 -22.93 -3.63 12.61
N ARG A 24 -22.83 -2.30 12.62
CA ARG A 24 -22.97 -1.49 11.41
C ARG A 24 -21.87 -1.92 10.44
N ASP A 25 -22.25 -2.01 9.16
CA ASP A 25 -21.31 -2.24 8.09
C ASP A 25 -20.09 -1.34 8.27
N PHE A 26 -18.95 -1.96 8.58
CA PHE A 26 -17.70 -1.25 8.61
C PHE A 26 -17.23 -1.18 7.16
N TRP A 27 -17.49 -0.03 6.52
CA TRP A 27 -17.16 0.23 5.11
C TRP A 27 -17.71 -0.82 4.11
N GLY A 28 -18.94 -1.28 4.34
CA GLY A 28 -19.62 -2.24 3.48
C GLY A 28 -19.35 -3.71 3.81
N GLU A 29 -18.63 -3.99 4.90
CA GLU A 29 -18.47 -5.34 5.44
C GLU A 29 -19.19 -5.48 6.79
N ARG A 30 -19.93 -6.60 6.95
CA ARG A 30 -20.46 -6.97 8.26
C ARG A 30 -19.36 -7.65 9.06
N LEU A 31 -18.82 -6.93 10.02
CA LEU A 31 -17.83 -7.48 10.94
C LEU A 31 -18.52 -7.98 12.20
N ALA A 32 -18.07 -9.13 12.72
CA ALA A 32 -18.61 -9.71 13.95
C ALA A 32 -18.32 -8.84 15.18
N GLU A 33 -17.20 -8.09 15.13
CA GLU A 33 -16.75 -7.22 16.20
C GLU A 33 -16.27 -5.88 15.62
N THR A 34 -16.26 -4.83 16.44
CA THR A 34 -15.66 -3.56 16.06
C THR A 34 -14.15 -3.71 16.04
N PRO A 35 -13.47 -3.44 14.91
CA PRO A 35 -12.02 -3.53 14.84
C PRO A 35 -11.35 -2.56 15.80
N GLY A 36 -10.31 -3.05 16.50
CA GLY A 36 -9.45 -2.21 17.34
C GLY A 36 -8.11 -1.86 16.69
N GLU A 37 -7.78 -2.53 15.59
CA GLU A 37 -6.49 -2.39 14.89
C GLU A 37 -6.74 -2.16 13.40
N PHE A 38 -5.99 -1.23 12.83
CA PHE A 38 -6.06 -0.86 11.41
C PHE A 38 -4.66 -0.73 10.82
N LEU A 39 -4.55 -0.96 9.51
CA LEU A 39 -3.34 -0.69 8.75
C LEU A 39 -3.58 0.39 7.71
N PHE A 40 -2.61 1.29 7.54
CA PHE A 40 -2.55 2.24 6.44
C PHE A 40 -1.64 1.68 5.35
N GLY A 41 -2.24 1.33 4.20
CA GLY A 41 -1.53 0.84 3.03
C GLY A 41 -1.27 1.97 2.03
N TYR A 42 -0.01 2.21 1.67
CA TYR A 42 0.42 3.27 0.73
C TYR A 42 1.15 2.73 -0.51
N GLY A 43 1.29 1.43 -0.62
CA GLY A 43 1.93 0.70 -1.73
C GLY A 43 1.02 -0.41 -2.25
N THR A 44 1.54 -1.63 -2.39
CA THR A 44 0.74 -2.78 -2.88
C THR A 44 -0.45 -3.13 -2.00
N LEU A 45 -0.48 -2.67 -0.75
CA LEU A 45 -1.63 -2.82 0.14
C LEU A 45 -2.83 -1.93 -0.24
N ILE A 46 -2.70 -0.98 -1.17
CA ILE A 46 -3.83 -0.27 -1.77
C ILE A 46 -4.67 -1.24 -2.62
N ASN A 47 -4.04 -2.25 -3.21
CA ASN A 47 -4.70 -3.24 -4.06
C ASN A 47 -5.47 -4.28 -3.25
N GLU A 48 -6.79 -4.42 -3.45
CA GLU A 48 -7.65 -5.36 -2.70
C GLU A 48 -7.19 -6.82 -2.82
N PRO A 49 -6.92 -7.37 -4.03
CA PRO A 49 -6.39 -8.72 -4.16
C PRO A 49 -5.10 -8.96 -3.36
N SER A 50 -4.23 -7.95 -3.29
CA SER A 50 -2.98 -8.01 -2.53
C SER A 50 -3.22 -8.06 -1.02
N ARG A 51 -4.17 -7.28 -0.48
CA ARG A 51 -4.58 -7.35 0.93
C ARG A 51 -5.22 -8.70 1.25
N THR A 52 -6.19 -9.11 0.43
CA THR A 52 -6.93 -10.36 0.57
C THR A 52 -6.00 -11.57 0.60
N SER A 53 -4.97 -11.61 -0.26
CA SER A 53 -4.01 -12.72 -0.28
C SER A 53 -3.18 -12.84 1.00
N THR A 54 -3.04 -11.76 1.77
CA THR A 54 -2.30 -11.76 3.04
C THR A 54 -3.20 -12.08 4.22
N SER A 55 -4.38 -11.49 4.27
CA SER A 55 -5.34 -11.66 5.36
C SER A 55 -6.06 -13.01 5.32
N GLY A 56 -6.15 -13.64 4.13
CA GLY A 56 -6.96 -14.85 3.93
C GLY A 56 -8.47 -14.60 3.84
N ARG A 57 -8.92 -13.35 3.92
CA ARG A 57 -10.31 -12.90 3.77
C ARG A 57 -10.37 -11.66 2.89
N ARG A 58 -11.55 -11.37 2.35
CA ARG A 58 -11.77 -10.07 1.71
C ARG A 58 -11.61 -8.97 2.76
N VAL A 59 -10.91 -7.89 2.41
CA VAL A 59 -10.65 -6.76 3.31
C VAL A 59 -11.09 -5.47 2.63
N ALA A 60 -12.20 -4.93 3.09
CA ALA A 60 -12.63 -3.59 2.68
C ALA A 60 -11.65 -2.53 3.22
N ALA A 61 -11.51 -1.45 2.48
CA ALA A 61 -10.64 -0.36 2.84
C ALA A 61 -11.29 0.96 2.46
N VAL A 62 -10.88 2.05 3.09
CA VAL A 62 -11.32 3.40 2.75
C VAL A 62 -10.13 4.28 2.39
N PRO A 63 -10.28 5.14 1.37
CA PRO A 63 -9.22 6.06 0.99
C PRO A 63 -8.98 7.08 2.10
N ALA A 64 -7.70 7.27 2.41
CA ALA A 64 -7.24 8.19 3.44
C ALA A 64 -5.90 8.82 3.02
N ARG A 65 -5.49 9.85 3.75
CA ARG A 65 -4.24 10.57 3.53
C ARG A 65 -3.51 10.75 4.84
N ILE A 66 -2.21 10.53 4.84
CA ILE A 66 -1.32 10.99 5.90
C ILE A 66 -0.86 12.39 5.51
N SER A 67 -1.06 13.37 6.39
CA SER A 67 -0.66 14.77 6.17
C SER A 67 0.85 14.95 6.22
N ALA A 68 1.32 16.03 5.64
CA ALA A 68 2.74 16.41 5.66
C ALA A 68 3.34 16.59 7.07
N ALA A 69 2.49 16.77 8.10
CA ALA A 69 2.90 16.88 9.50
C ALA A 69 3.56 15.59 10.03
N PHE A 70 3.31 14.45 9.41
CA PHE A 70 3.99 13.19 9.74
C PHE A 70 5.50 13.25 9.47
N GLY A 71 5.95 14.15 8.58
CA GLY A 71 7.36 14.37 8.30
C GLY A 71 8.03 13.32 7.41
N TYR A 72 7.23 12.44 6.81
CA TYR A 72 7.69 11.43 5.84
C TYR A 72 7.11 11.71 4.46
N VAL A 73 7.76 11.16 3.46
CA VAL A 73 7.28 11.12 2.07
C VAL A 73 7.34 9.69 1.56
N ARG A 74 6.47 9.37 0.60
CA ARG A 74 6.51 8.10 -0.12
C ARG A 74 7.57 8.17 -1.21
N GLY A 75 8.47 7.19 -1.28
CA GLY A 75 9.50 7.13 -2.30
C GLY A 75 9.88 5.71 -2.69
N TRP A 76 10.61 5.57 -3.76
CA TRP A 76 11.18 4.31 -4.23
C TRP A 76 12.50 4.05 -3.50
N VAL A 77 12.40 3.56 -2.26
CA VAL A 77 13.55 3.48 -1.32
C VAL A 77 13.65 2.14 -0.58
N ALA A 78 12.69 1.23 -0.76
CA ALA A 78 12.66 -0.04 -0.05
C ALA A 78 13.18 -1.17 -0.95
N ARG A 79 14.36 -1.71 -0.68
CA ARG A 79 14.89 -2.87 -1.41
C ARG A 79 14.18 -4.14 -0.99
N SER A 80 13.63 -4.84 -1.97
CA SER A 80 13.03 -6.16 -1.81
C SER A 80 13.87 -7.19 -2.56
N GLY A 81 14.29 -8.23 -1.86
CA GLY A 81 14.95 -9.38 -2.46
C GLY A 81 13.96 -10.49 -2.73
N THR A 82 14.16 -11.28 -3.78
CA THR A 82 13.46 -12.55 -3.91
C THR A 82 14.17 -13.59 -3.04
N ARG A 83 13.40 -14.30 -2.19
CA ARG A 83 13.96 -15.40 -1.37
C ARG A 83 14.53 -16.57 -2.19
N SER A 84 14.44 -16.52 -3.51
CA SER A 84 14.79 -17.60 -4.44
C SER A 84 15.97 -17.27 -5.36
N GLY A 85 16.82 -16.30 -5.00
CA GLY A 85 18.01 -15.97 -5.81
C GLY A 85 17.74 -15.24 -7.12
N GLY A 86 16.51 -14.71 -7.31
CA GLY A 86 16.19 -13.80 -8.42
C GLY A 86 16.72 -12.39 -8.16
N ALA A 87 16.76 -11.55 -9.21
CA ALA A 87 17.09 -10.16 -9.11
C ALA A 87 16.20 -9.45 -8.07
N GLY A 88 16.78 -8.58 -7.25
CA GLY A 88 16.06 -7.71 -6.36
C GLY A 88 15.30 -6.62 -7.11
N PHE A 89 14.48 -5.87 -6.41
CA PHE A 89 13.82 -4.68 -6.96
C PHE A 89 13.64 -3.63 -5.87
N THR A 90 13.37 -2.41 -6.28
CA THR A 90 13.03 -1.33 -5.36
C THR A 90 11.52 -1.17 -5.29
N ALA A 91 10.99 -1.30 -4.08
CA ALA A 91 9.59 -1.09 -3.73
C ALA A 91 9.36 0.31 -3.16
N LEU A 92 8.08 0.71 -3.05
CA LEU A 92 7.68 1.89 -2.31
C LEU A 92 7.97 1.74 -0.82
N GLY A 93 8.49 2.79 -0.23
CA GLY A 93 8.71 2.93 1.20
C GLY A 93 8.43 4.36 1.66
N LEU A 94 8.43 4.56 2.97
CA LEU A 94 8.39 5.88 3.58
C LEU A 94 9.81 6.26 4.03
N ARG A 95 10.22 7.46 3.67
CA ARG A 95 11.47 8.04 4.16
C ARG A 95 11.22 9.41 4.78
N ARG A 96 12.13 9.85 5.62
CA ARG A 96 12.09 11.24 6.11
C ARG A 96 12.12 12.21 4.94
N ARG A 97 11.27 13.22 5.03
CA ARG A 97 11.30 14.34 4.08
C ARG A 97 12.62 15.09 4.26
N ALA A 98 13.32 15.36 3.18
CA ALA A 98 14.50 16.21 3.23
C ALA A 98 14.08 17.69 3.49
N GLU A 99 14.94 18.45 4.15
CA GLU A 99 14.63 19.86 4.53
C GLU A 99 14.26 20.73 3.33
N ARG A 100 14.88 20.47 2.17
CA ARG A 100 14.65 21.25 0.92
C ARG A 100 13.48 20.73 0.10
N GLU A 101 12.89 19.60 0.45
CA GLU A 101 11.71 19.09 -0.24
C GLU A 101 10.45 19.79 0.26
N ALA A 102 9.55 20.11 -0.67
CA ALA A 102 8.24 20.62 -0.31
C ALA A 102 7.47 19.64 0.57
N PRO A 103 6.68 20.11 1.53
CA PRO A 103 5.76 19.26 2.28
C PRO A 103 4.84 18.49 1.33
N SER A 104 4.70 17.19 1.53
CA SER A 104 3.85 16.32 0.71
C SER A 104 3.03 15.42 1.61
N SER A 105 1.80 15.18 1.22
CA SER A 105 0.93 14.18 1.83
C SER A 105 1.18 12.80 1.21
N ILE A 106 0.67 11.77 1.86
CA ILE A 106 0.77 10.38 1.39
C ILE A 106 -0.65 9.82 1.33
N ASN A 107 -1.24 9.73 0.14
CA ASN A 107 -2.51 9.05 -0.01
C ASN A 107 -2.34 7.53 0.04
N GLY A 108 -3.36 6.85 0.56
CA GLY A 108 -3.38 5.42 0.78
C GLY A 108 -4.78 4.97 1.21
N VAL A 109 -4.85 3.78 1.75
CA VAL A 109 -6.12 3.23 2.25
C VAL A 109 -5.95 2.76 3.70
N VAL A 110 -6.99 2.95 4.52
CA VAL A 110 -7.08 2.38 5.86
C VAL A 110 -7.98 1.15 5.81
N PHE A 111 -7.55 0.05 6.42
CA PHE A 111 -8.32 -1.18 6.47
C PHE A 111 -8.19 -1.88 7.83
N PRO A 112 -9.23 -2.64 8.27
CA PRO A 112 -9.25 -3.29 9.56
C PRO A 112 -8.42 -4.57 9.57
N VAL A 113 -7.80 -4.84 10.72
CA VAL A 113 -7.17 -6.12 11.06
C VAL A 113 -7.95 -6.72 12.23
N MET A 114 -8.49 -7.94 12.02
CA MET A 114 -9.47 -8.54 12.92
C MET A 114 -8.88 -9.43 14.01
N SER A 115 -7.59 -9.82 13.87
CA SER A 115 -6.95 -10.71 14.84
C SER A 115 -5.45 -10.48 14.93
N THR A 116 -4.85 -10.97 15.99
CA THR A 116 -3.39 -11.00 16.16
C THR A 116 -2.70 -11.86 15.11
N ASP A 117 -3.33 -12.95 14.67
CA ASP A 117 -2.78 -13.83 13.62
C ASP A 117 -2.79 -13.13 12.25
N GLU A 118 -3.85 -12.38 11.95
CA GLU A 118 -3.93 -11.56 10.74
C GLU A 118 -2.85 -10.46 10.76
N MET A 119 -2.68 -9.77 11.90
CA MET A 119 -1.61 -8.78 12.06
C MET A 119 -0.23 -9.42 11.87
N ALA A 120 0.00 -10.58 12.47
CA ALA A 120 1.24 -11.33 12.30
C ALA A 120 1.48 -11.77 10.84
N ALA A 121 0.43 -12.03 10.07
CA ALA A 121 0.55 -12.32 8.64
C ALA A 121 1.04 -11.08 7.85
N PHE A 122 0.51 -9.89 8.16
CA PHE A 122 1.01 -8.65 7.59
C PHE A 122 2.44 -8.35 8.04
N ASP A 123 2.78 -8.51 9.32
CA ASP A 123 4.15 -8.32 9.83
C ASP A 123 5.16 -9.26 9.14
N ARG A 124 4.79 -10.52 8.89
CA ARG A 124 5.65 -11.45 8.14
C ARG A 124 5.84 -11.03 6.68
N ARG A 125 4.78 -10.54 6.04
CA ARG A 125 4.84 -10.01 4.67
C ARG A 125 5.77 -8.81 4.60
N GLU A 126 5.62 -7.88 5.54
CA GLU A 126 6.35 -6.63 5.60
C GLU A 126 7.63 -6.74 6.46
N GLY A 127 8.25 -7.92 6.50
CA GLY A 127 9.40 -8.23 7.37
C GLY A 127 10.62 -7.31 7.23
N ALA A 128 10.73 -6.56 6.11
CA ALA A 128 11.75 -5.52 5.89
C ALA A 128 11.36 -4.14 6.45
N TYR A 129 10.18 -4.03 7.10
CA TYR A 129 9.64 -2.79 7.62
C TYR A 129 9.40 -2.90 9.13
N ASP A 130 9.38 -1.75 9.80
CA ASP A 130 8.89 -1.60 11.15
C ASP A 130 7.46 -1.08 11.11
N ARG A 131 6.60 -1.63 11.97
CA ARG A 131 5.23 -1.16 12.15
C ARG A 131 5.22 -0.01 13.15
N VAL A 132 4.75 1.16 12.71
CA VAL A 132 4.72 2.42 13.47
C VAL A 132 3.28 2.86 13.65
N GLU A 133 2.90 3.23 14.86
CA GLU A 133 1.58 3.79 15.14
C GLU A 133 1.48 5.21 14.59
N LEU A 134 0.36 5.51 13.91
CA LEU A 134 0.06 6.85 13.41
C LEU A 134 -0.75 7.62 14.44
N ASP A 135 -0.33 8.85 14.70
CA ASP A 135 -1.18 9.79 15.43
C ASP A 135 -2.45 10.07 14.61
N PRO A 136 -3.65 9.89 15.18
CA PRO A 136 -4.90 10.23 14.49
C PRO A 136 -4.94 11.66 13.93
N ALA A 137 -4.22 12.60 14.52
CA ALA A 137 -4.15 13.98 14.07
C ALA A 137 -3.46 14.16 12.70
N VAL A 138 -2.67 13.18 12.26
CA VAL A 138 -2.00 13.24 10.95
C VAL A 138 -2.75 12.48 9.86
N ILE A 139 -3.89 11.81 10.17
CA ILE A 139 -4.64 11.03 9.20
C ILE A 139 -5.92 11.77 8.82
N GLU A 140 -6.15 11.91 7.53
CA GLU A 140 -7.32 12.57 6.95
C GLU A 140 -8.13 11.59 6.10
N ALA A 141 -9.47 11.63 6.23
CA ALA A 141 -10.36 10.89 5.32
C ALA A 141 -10.39 11.58 3.95
N ILE A 142 -10.26 10.82 2.87
CA ILE A 142 -10.48 11.31 1.51
C ILE A 142 -11.94 11.03 1.09
N GLY A 143 -12.49 9.87 1.51
CA GLY A 143 -13.84 9.45 1.13
C GLY A 143 -14.90 9.86 2.13
N TRP A 144 -16.16 9.74 1.72
CA TRP A 144 -17.35 9.99 2.55
C TRP A 144 -17.54 8.99 3.69
N GLN A 145 -16.89 7.81 3.62
CA GLN A 145 -16.98 6.75 4.62
C GLN A 145 -16.38 7.15 5.96
N GLY A 146 -15.46 8.12 5.95
CA GLY A 146 -14.74 8.57 7.13
C GLY A 146 -13.71 7.56 7.63
N LEU A 147 -13.00 7.96 8.69
CA LEU A 147 -12.00 7.12 9.37
C LEU A 147 -12.64 6.40 10.59
N PRO A 148 -11.98 5.32 11.09
CA PRO A 148 -12.39 4.71 12.34
C PRO A 148 -12.31 5.75 13.48
N ARG A 149 -13.35 5.77 14.32
CA ARG A 149 -13.42 6.69 15.47
C ARG A 149 -12.65 6.19 16.68
N THR A 150 -12.33 4.91 16.70
CA THR A 150 -11.65 4.23 17.81
C THR A 150 -10.67 3.21 17.22
N GLY A 151 -9.71 2.76 18.01
CA GLY A 151 -8.68 1.83 17.58
C GLY A 151 -7.39 2.55 17.16
N ARG A 152 -6.39 1.76 16.82
CA ARG A 152 -5.05 2.23 16.43
C ARG A 152 -4.83 2.01 14.94
N VAL A 153 -4.22 2.99 14.29
CA VAL A 153 -3.82 2.89 12.88
C VAL A 153 -2.30 2.75 12.80
N TRP A 154 -1.84 1.77 12.09
CA TRP A 154 -0.42 1.48 11.91
C TRP A 154 0.01 1.68 10.47
N VAL A 155 1.27 2.06 10.27
CA VAL A 155 1.91 2.13 8.97
C VAL A 155 3.25 1.39 9.00
N TYR A 156 3.62 0.78 7.88
CA TYR A 156 4.93 0.14 7.73
C TYR A 156 5.96 1.12 7.18
N VAL A 157 7.07 1.29 7.91
CA VAL A 157 8.21 2.14 7.54
C VAL A 157 9.43 1.25 7.31
N PRO A 158 10.15 1.35 6.19
CA PRO A 158 11.32 0.51 5.94
C PRO A 158 12.34 0.59 7.08
N LYS A 159 12.88 -0.56 7.49
CA LYS A 159 13.90 -0.65 8.54
C LYS A 159 15.15 0.13 8.16
N GLY A 160 15.71 0.85 9.11
CA GLY A 160 16.91 1.66 8.91
C GLY A 160 16.71 2.95 8.14
N VAL A 161 15.52 3.20 7.58
CA VAL A 161 15.22 4.44 6.82
C VAL A 161 14.68 5.54 7.73
N ALA A 162 14.04 5.19 8.84
CA ALA A 162 13.43 6.16 9.76
C ALA A 162 14.42 7.21 10.31
N GLY A 163 15.70 6.85 10.48
CA GLY A 163 16.77 7.75 10.91
C GLY A 163 17.82 8.03 9.84
N ALA A 164 17.67 7.48 8.62
CA ALA A 164 18.66 7.60 7.56
C ALA A 164 18.71 9.04 7.01
N ARG A 165 19.93 9.51 6.70
CA ARG A 165 20.11 10.71 5.90
C ARG A 165 19.76 10.41 4.44
N ALA A 166 19.44 11.41 3.65
CA ALA A 166 19.17 11.25 2.23
C ALA A 166 20.32 10.53 1.47
N SER A 167 21.58 10.73 1.92
CA SER A 167 22.77 10.04 1.40
C SER A 167 22.82 8.53 1.66
N ASP A 168 22.05 8.05 2.66
CA ASP A 168 22.10 6.65 3.11
C ASP A 168 20.95 5.84 2.49
N LEU A 169 20.07 6.50 1.74
CA LEU A 169 18.96 5.87 1.05
C LEU A 169 19.47 5.00 -0.10
N ARG A 170 18.92 3.81 -0.17
CA ARG A 170 19.19 2.89 -1.28
C ARG A 170 18.18 3.13 -2.40
N LEU A 171 18.49 4.11 -3.25
CA LEU A 171 17.70 4.41 -4.44
C LEU A 171 17.75 3.27 -5.46
N PRO A 172 16.82 3.23 -6.44
CA PRO A 172 16.86 2.27 -7.52
C PRO A 172 18.19 2.33 -8.28
N ASP A 173 18.77 1.19 -8.57
CA ASP A 173 19.97 1.03 -9.37
C ASP A 173 19.83 -0.16 -10.34
N ALA A 174 20.92 -0.52 -11.03
CA ALA A 174 20.93 -1.57 -12.03
C ALA A 174 20.51 -2.95 -11.48
N ASP A 175 20.92 -3.27 -10.25
CA ASP A 175 20.64 -4.54 -9.58
C ASP A 175 19.28 -4.55 -8.86
N PHE A 176 18.77 -3.37 -8.51
CA PHE A 176 17.50 -3.18 -7.83
C PHE A 176 16.63 -2.14 -8.57
N PRO A 177 16.19 -2.44 -9.79
CA PRO A 177 15.36 -1.53 -10.59
C PRO A 177 13.96 -1.33 -10.00
N LEU A 178 13.25 -0.36 -10.56
CA LEU A 178 11.80 -0.31 -10.51
C LEU A 178 11.25 -1.45 -11.40
N LEU A 179 10.31 -2.25 -10.89
CA LEU A 179 9.62 -3.26 -11.68
C LEU A 179 8.24 -2.76 -12.11
N GLN A 180 7.95 -2.82 -13.42
CA GLN A 180 6.65 -2.42 -13.94
C GLN A 180 5.52 -3.25 -13.34
N SER A 181 5.71 -4.55 -13.17
CA SER A 181 4.69 -5.42 -12.57
C SER A 181 4.35 -5.05 -11.12
N TYR A 182 5.32 -4.56 -10.34
CA TYR A 182 5.07 -4.05 -8.99
C TYR A 182 4.28 -2.73 -9.04
N ILE A 183 4.68 -1.81 -9.92
CA ILE A 183 4.01 -0.53 -10.15
C ILE A 183 2.56 -0.77 -10.58
N ASP A 184 2.33 -1.76 -11.47
CA ASP A 184 0.99 -2.13 -11.93
C ASP A 184 0.08 -2.54 -10.77
N VAL A 185 0.55 -3.35 -9.83
CA VAL A 185 -0.23 -3.73 -8.65
C VAL A 185 -0.63 -2.52 -7.81
N VAL A 186 0.30 -1.60 -7.58
CA VAL A 186 0.04 -0.37 -6.82
C VAL A 186 -0.99 0.49 -7.53
N LEU A 187 -0.76 0.78 -8.83
CA LEU A 187 -1.61 1.69 -9.59
C LEU A 187 -2.97 1.09 -9.94
N GLN A 188 -3.07 -0.23 -10.11
CA GLN A 188 -4.36 -0.90 -10.25
C GLN A 188 -5.22 -0.68 -9.01
N GLY A 189 -4.64 -0.81 -7.81
CA GLY A 189 -5.33 -0.49 -6.57
C GLY A 189 -5.72 1.00 -6.50
N ALA A 190 -4.81 1.89 -6.86
CA ALA A 190 -5.07 3.32 -6.83
C ALA A 190 -6.14 3.77 -7.83
N ILE A 191 -6.17 3.20 -9.04
CA ILE A 191 -7.21 3.47 -10.05
C ILE A 191 -8.58 2.97 -9.58
N ALA A 192 -8.64 1.88 -8.81
CA ALA A 192 -9.88 1.39 -8.24
C ALA A 192 -10.48 2.37 -7.20
N GLU A 193 -9.64 3.15 -6.50
CA GLU A 193 -10.07 4.24 -5.62
C GLU A 193 -10.46 5.52 -6.39
N GLY A 194 -10.05 5.65 -7.65
CA GLY A 194 -10.38 6.76 -8.54
C GLY A 194 -9.18 7.33 -9.30
N SER A 195 -9.47 8.01 -10.41
CA SER A 195 -8.43 8.61 -11.28
C SER A 195 -7.60 9.67 -10.56
N ASP A 196 -8.24 10.51 -9.76
CA ASP A 196 -7.56 11.59 -9.03
C ASP A 196 -6.69 11.03 -7.90
N PHE A 197 -7.17 9.95 -7.24
CA PHE A 197 -6.38 9.23 -6.25
C PHE A 197 -5.12 8.63 -6.86
N ALA A 198 -5.24 8.00 -8.05
CA ALA A 198 -4.10 7.42 -8.75
C ALA A 198 -3.12 8.49 -9.24
N ARG A 199 -3.62 9.64 -9.73
CA ARG A 199 -2.80 10.80 -10.10
C ARG A 199 -2.03 11.33 -8.90
N GLU A 200 -2.70 11.61 -7.78
CA GLU A 200 -2.08 12.07 -6.55
C GLU A 200 -0.99 11.10 -6.07
N LEU A 201 -1.24 9.78 -6.17
CA LEU A 201 -0.23 8.78 -5.81
C LEU A 201 1.06 8.96 -6.61
N VAL A 202 0.97 9.18 -7.92
CA VAL A 202 2.15 9.41 -8.78
C VAL A 202 2.82 10.73 -8.45
N GLU A 203 2.05 11.82 -8.32
CA GLU A 203 2.54 13.17 -8.05
C GLU A 203 3.26 13.28 -6.69
N THR A 204 2.80 12.51 -5.69
CA THR A 204 3.35 12.53 -4.32
C THR A 204 4.34 11.40 -4.04
N SER A 205 4.71 10.61 -5.04
CA SER A 205 5.77 9.60 -4.94
C SER A 205 7.09 10.17 -5.45
N PHE A 206 8.14 10.03 -4.63
CA PHE A 206 9.48 10.54 -4.90
C PHE A 206 10.42 9.42 -5.39
N ASP A 207 11.61 9.82 -5.79
CA ASP A 207 12.73 8.91 -6.10
C ASP A 207 12.46 7.97 -7.29
N TRP A 208 11.65 8.42 -8.26
CA TRP A 208 11.52 7.76 -9.55
C TRP A 208 12.87 7.69 -10.26
N SER A 209 13.14 6.61 -11.00
CA SER A 209 14.45 6.34 -11.55
C SER A 209 14.38 5.86 -13.00
N SER A 210 15.47 6.14 -13.74
CA SER A 210 15.69 5.57 -15.07
C SER A 210 16.04 4.07 -15.05
N PHE A 211 16.43 3.53 -13.91
CA PHE A 211 16.55 2.08 -13.72
C PHE A 211 15.14 1.47 -13.58
N TRP A 212 14.50 1.27 -14.73
CA TRP A 212 13.10 0.82 -14.80
C TRP A 212 12.97 -0.36 -15.76
N LEU A 213 12.70 -1.52 -15.21
CA LEU A 213 12.52 -2.77 -15.94
C LEU A 213 11.04 -3.02 -16.20
N ASP A 214 10.66 -3.11 -17.48
CA ASP A 214 9.35 -3.60 -17.88
C ASP A 214 9.36 -5.14 -17.88
N ASP A 215 9.06 -5.70 -16.73
CA ASP A 215 9.02 -7.14 -16.50
C ASP A 215 7.67 -7.79 -16.81
N ARG A 216 6.68 -7.03 -17.35
CA ARG A 216 5.36 -7.58 -17.69
C ARG A 216 5.42 -8.85 -18.52
N PRO A 217 6.29 -8.95 -19.57
CA PRO A 217 6.34 -10.16 -20.40
C PRO A 217 6.80 -11.42 -19.66
N ILE A 218 7.56 -11.26 -18.58
CA ILE A 218 8.15 -12.35 -17.80
C ILE A 218 7.60 -12.47 -16.38
N ALA A 219 6.69 -11.57 -16.00
CA ALA A 219 6.09 -11.56 -14.67
C ALA A 219 5.28 -12.84 -14.42
N ARG A 220 5.65 -13.56 -13.36
CA ARG A 220 5.01 -14.83 -13.00
C ARG A 220 3.77 -14.69 -12.12
N ARG A 221 3.45 -13.47 -11.71
CA ARG A 221 2.32 -13.21 -10.82
C ARG A 221 1.07 -12.92 -11.64
N PRO A 222 -0.04 -13.68 -11.49
CA PRO A 222 -1.27 -13.47 -12.26
C PRO A 222 -1.83 -12.04 -12.17
N TRP A 223 -1.65 -11.38 -11.03
CA TRP A 223 -2.10 -10.00 -10.83
C TRP A 223 -1.23 -8.94 -11.51
N ALA A 224 -0.04 -9.30 -12.00
CA ALA A 224 0.77 -8.42 -12.83
C ALA A 224 0.23 -8.32 -14.26
N MET A 225 -0.62 -9.25 -14.67
CA MET A 225 -1.36 -9.21 -15.93
C MET A 225 -2.59 -8.32 -15.75
N THR A 226 -2.39 -7.01 -15.77
CA THR A 226 -3.50 -6.08 -15.57
C THR A 226 -4.18 -5.67 -16.86
N PRO A 227 -5.52 -5.80 -16.99
CA PRO A 227 -6.26 -5.24 -18.12
C PRO A 227 -6.17 -3.71 -18.17
N GLN A 228 -5.74 -3.06 -17.10
CA GLN A 228 -5.56 -1.61 -17.01
C GLN A 228 -4.16 -1.14 -17.44
N ALA A 229 -3.31 -2.01 -17.98
CA ALA A 229 -1.94 -1.65 -18.38
C ALA A 229 -1.87 -0.39 -19.24
N GLY A 230 -2.76 -0.23 -20.22
CA GLY A 230 -2.81 0.96 -21.05
C GLY A 230 -3.25 2.24 -20.30
N ALA A 231 -4.08 2.14 -19.27
CA ALA A 231 -4.44 3.27 -18.42
C ALA A 231 -3.28 3.66 -17.50
N ILE A 232 -2.60 2.67 -16.94
CA ILE A 232 -1.40 2.85 -16.12
C ILE A 232 -0.29 3.51 -16.94
N ASP A 233 -0.03 3.04 -18.15
CA ASP A 233 0.99 3.60 -19.04
C ASP A 233 0.69 5.06 -19.42
N ARG A 234 -0.57 5.39 -19.69
CA ARG A 234 -0.98 6.80 -19.92
C ARG A 234 -0.73 7.66 -18.67
N LEU A 235 -1.11 7.18 -17.51
CA LEU A 235 -0.87 7.91 -16.25
C LEU A 235 0.62 8.16 -16.05
N LEU A 236 1.44 7.11 -16.12
CA LEU A 236 2.89 7.19 -15.90
C LEU A 236 3.61 8.03 -16.95
N SER A 237 3.13 8.07 -18.19
CA SER A 237 3.74 8.85 -19.28
C SER A 237 3.37 10.33 -19.26
N THR A 238 2.34 10.72 -18.50
CA THR A 238 1.81 12.09 -18.51
C THR A 238 1.89 12.82 -17.16
N VAL A 239 2.07 12.09 -16.07
CA VAL A 239 2.09 12.65 -14.72
C VAL A 239 3.50 12.67 -14.15
N GLU A 240 4.00 13.87 -13.85
CA GLU A 240 5.29 14.03 -13.16
C GLU A 240 5.16 13.62 -11.67
N PRO A 241 6.27 13.15 -11.05
CA PRO A 241 7.62 13.03 -11.60
C PRO A 241 7.86 11.72 -12.38
N ALA A 242 6.90 10.80 -12.44
CA ALA A 242 7.07 9.53 -13.15
C ALA A 242 7.33 9.72 -14.66
N ALA A 243 6.66 10.66 -15.31
CA ALA A 243 6.71 10.87 -16.76
C ALA A 243 8.13 11.14 -17.27
N SER A 244 8.94 11.88 -16.51
CA SER A 244 10.34 12.14 -16.84
C SER A 244 11.18 10.87 -16.92
N GLN A 245 10.85 9.84 -16.14
CA GLN A 245 11.59 8.59 -16.04
C GLN A 245 10.98 7.46 -16.87
N PHE A 246 9.67 7.49 -17.09
CA PHE A 246 8.92 6.44 -17.81
C PHE A 246 9.46 6.14 -19.20
N ARG A 247 9.97 7.14 -19.91
CA ARG A 247 10.60 6.98 -21.24
C ARG A 247 11.86 6.10 -21.23
N ASN A 248 12.48 5.93 -20.05
CA ASN A 248 13.68 5.12 -19.88
C ASN A 248 13.36 3.66 -19.53
N ARG A 249 12.07 3.31 -19.40
CA ARG A 249 11.62 1.95 -19.16
C ARG A 249 12.04 1.02 -20.28
N LEU A 250 12.70 -0.08 -19.94
CA LEU A 250 13.26 -1.03 -20.90
C LEU A 250 12.69 -2.43 -20.67
N TYR A 251 12.44 -3.14 -21.78
CA TYR A 251 12.16 -4.57 -21.73
C TYR A 251 13.37 -5.37 -21.23
N PRO A 252 13.20 -6.62 -20.72
CA PRO A 252 14.23 -7.37 -20.03
C PRO A 252 15.54 -7.48 -20.79
N GLU A 253 15.50 -7.78 -22.08
CA GLU A 253 16.70 -7.96 -22.91
C GLU A 253 17.48 -6.63 -23.07
N LEU A 254 16.76 -5.54 -23.31
CA LEU A 254 17.37 -4.21 -23.45
C LEU A 254 17.87 -3.70 -22.09
N TYR A 255 17.14 -4.01 -21.02
CA TYR A 255 17.57 -3.65 -19.67
C TYR A 255 18.88 -4.37 -19.31
N ALA A 256 18.96 -5.68 -19.56
CA ALA A 256 20.16 -6.47 -19.34
C ALA A 256 21.35 -5.98 -20.16
N ALA A 257 21.14 -5.75 -21.45
CA ALA A 257 22.20 -5.24 -22.33
C ALA A 257 22.75 -3.89 -21.83
N ARG A 258 21.86 -2.93 -21.54
CA ARG A 258 22.27 -1.58 -21.13
C ARG A 258 22.83 -1.46 -19.73
N ASN A 259 22.27 -2.17 -18.76
CA ASN A 259 22.52 -1.91 -17.35
C ASN A 259 23.37 -2.99 -16.64
N LEU A 260 23.39 -4.21 -17.17
CA LEU A 260 24.05 -5.34 -16.51
C LEU A 260 25.29 -5.81 -17.30
N LEU A 261 25.21 -5.91 -18.62
CA LEU A 261 26.31 -6.45 -19.42
C LEU A 261 27.42 -5.42 -19.66
N ASP A 262 27.06 -4.14 -19.85
CA ASP A 262 28.08 -3.08 -20.05
C ASP A 262 28.94 -2.83 -18.81
N GLN A 263 28.44 -3.14 -17.60
CA GLN A 263 29.23 -3.06 -16.37
C GLN A 263 30.30 -4.15 -16.28
N GLY A 264 30.07 -5.32 -16.89
CA GLY A 264 31.05 -6.40 -16.98
C GLY A 264 32.24 -6.07 -17.86
N ALA A 265 32.05 -5.23 -18.88
CA ALA A 265 33.13 -4.81 -19.78
C ALA A 265 34.09 -3.78 -19.16
N GLN A 266 33.72 -3.14 -18.06
CA GLN A 266 34.54 -2.16 -17.34
C GLN A 266 35.36 -2.77 -16.19
N GLN A 267 35.17 -4.05 -15.85
CA GLN A 267 36.08 -4.74 -14.94
C GLN A 267 37.37 -5.13 -15.69
N PRO A 268 38.55 -4.63 -15.29
CA PRO A 268 39.82 -5.08 -15.91
C PRO A 268 39.94 -6.58 -15.71
N ALA A 269 40.27 -7.27 -16.82
CA ALA A 269 40.50 -8.72 -16.78
C ALA A 269 41.45 -9.06 -15.61
N PRO A 270 41.20 -10.14 -14.83
CA PRO A 270 42.08 -10.54 -13.76
C PRO A 270 43.48 -10.75 -14.38
N ARG A 271 44.46 -9.99 -13.88
CA ARG A 271 45.85 -10.20 -14.26
C ARG A 271 46.21 -11.61 -13.82
N LEU A 272 46.34 -12.52 -14.78
CA LEU A 272 46.97 -13.80 -14.52
C LEU A 272 48.40 -13.49 -14.01
N ALA A 273 48.64 -13.85 -12.76
CA ALA A 273 49.98 -13.75 -12.19
C ALA A 273 50.91 -14.70 -12.96
N PRO A 274 52.18 -14.29 -13.14
CA PRO A 274 53.15 -15.08 -13.89
C PRO A 274 53.50 -16.40 -13.21
#